data_d207dbe3345c23b786c379d643c2fb54
#
_entry.id   d207dbe3345c23b786c379d643c2fb54
#
_cell.length_a   1.000
_cell.length_b   1.000
_cell.length_c   1.000
_cell.angle_alpha   90.00
_cell.angle_beta   90.00
_cell.angle_gamma   90.00
#
_symmetry.space_group_name_H-M   'P 1'
#
loop_
_entity.id
_entity.type
_entity.pdbx_description
1 polymer ?
#
loop_
_entity_poly.entity_id
_entity_poly.type
_entity_poly.pdbx_seq_one_letter_code
_entity_poly.pdbx_strand_id
1 'polypeptide(L)'
;MSEKNLSNPLVSAIIPTHNRAELLERAIESVLDQSWENIEIVVVDDASDDSTPELLERLKKEHKNIKSIRNKNSRGAAVSRNIAIQNSTGEFVAGLDDDDIWRPNRVEYLLDEFEDGYAAVTSNDRMDFGEKEIVWKKKPVITLQDLLFYNQVGNQVLTKKEYIEAVGGFDESLPSAQDYDLWIRLAHDFGPIKTAPHTLQVVNMSDDRESITTSDNQIEGYLACFNKHQSKMNAAQKKYQHYRIKLTQGEDVGWLEMFRSVPSQLLFKEITRKLFL
;
A
#
# COMPACT_ATOMS: atom_id res chain seq x y z
N MET A 1 14.69 -4.01 30.19
CA MET A 1 14.51 -4.58 28.85
C MET A 1 13.71 -5.85 29.06
N SER A 2 12.39 -5.84 28.82
CA SER A 2 11.59 -7.06 28.84
C SER A 2 11.99 -7.83 27.57
N GLU A 3 12.46 -9.06 27.72
CA GLU A 3 12.54 -10.00 26.61
C GLU A 3 11.12 -10.11 26.04
N LYS A 4 10.85 -9.45 24.92
CA LYS A 4 9.72 -9.80 24.06
C LYS A 4 9.97 -11.26 23.69
N ASN A 5 9.18 -12.16 24.24
CA ASN A 5 9.12 -13.54 23.80
C ASN A 5 8.63 -13.46 22.34
N LEU A 6 9.57 -13.30 21.39
CA LEU A 6 9.26 -13.22 19.98
C LEU A 6 8.73 -14.60 19.59
N SER A 7 7.40 -14.76 19.69
CA SER A 7 6.75 -15.77 18.87
C SER A 7 7.27 -15.56 17.46
N ASN A 8 7.61 -16.61 16.75
CA ASN A 8 8.07 -16.54 15.34
C ASN A 8 6.80 -16.61 14.43
N PRO A 9 6.00 -15.51 14.32
CA PRO A 9 4.75 -15.57 13.59
C PRO A 9 5.00 -15.77 12.11
N LEU A 10 4.13 -16.53 11.47
CA LEU A 10 4.15 -16.65 10.02
C LEU A 10 3.61 -15.35 9.39
N VAL A 11 4.38 -14.80 8.46
CA VAL A 11 3.99 -13.64 7.65
C VAL A 11 3.68 -14.07 6.24
N SER A 12 2.53 -13.67 5.73
CA SER A 12 2.16 -13.88 4.33
C SER A 12 2.46 -12.63 3.52
N ALA A 13 3.46 -12.70 2.65
CA ALA A 13 3.70 -11.69 1.62
C ALA A 13 2.69 -11.90 0.48
N ILE A 14 1.81 -10.93 0.24
CA ILE A 14 0.79 -11.00 -0.82
C ILE A 14 1.18 -10.14 -2.01
N ILE A 15 1.20 -10.71 -3.21
CA ILE A 15 1.66 -10.04 -4.42
C ILE A 15 0.62 -10.25 -5.54
N PRO A 16 -0.18 -9.24 -5.91
CA PRO A 16 -0.97 -9.27 -7.14
C PRO A 16 -0.06 -8.95 -8.33
N THR A 17 -0.27 -9.58 -9.46
CA THR A 17 0.49 -9.31 -10.69
C THR A 17 -0.36 -9.46 -11.95
N HIS A 18 0.01 -8.73 -13.02
CA HIS A 18 -0.57 -8.86 -14.33
C HIS A 18 0.44 -8.40 -15.40
N ASN A 19 0.89 -9.32 -16.27
CA ASN A 19 1.79 -9.03 -17.40
C ASN A 19 3.11 -8.32 -17.03
N ARG A 20 3.80 -8.79 -15.98
CA ARG A 20 5.01 -8.14 -15.43
C ARG A 20 6.03 -9.12 -14.89
N ALA A 21 6.31 -10.20 -15.66
CA ALA A 21 7.16 -11.29 -15.21
C ALA A 21 8.51 -10.85 -14.62
N GLU A 22 9.24 -9.94 -15.30
CA GLU A 22 10.57 -9.50 -14.84
C GLU A 22 10.51 -8.66 -13.54
N LEU A 23 9.50 -7.80 -13.39
CA LEU A 23 9.31 -7.01 -12.18
C LEU A 23 8.88 -7.91 -11.02
N LEU A 24 7.94 -8.81 -11.27
CA LEU A 24 7.47 -9.79 -10.30
C LEU A 24 8.61 -10.67 -9.77
N GLU A 25 9.52 -11.12 -10.64
CA GLU A 25 10.68 -11.92 -10.22
C GLU A 25 11.52 -11.16 -9.21
N ARG A 26 11.86 -9.90 -9.48
CA ARG A 26 12.59 -9.03 -8.56
C ARG A 26 11.85 -8.78 -7.25
N ALA A 27 10.53 -8.59 -7.31
CA ALA A 27 9.71 -8.43 -6.11
C ALA A 27 9.76 -9.70 -5.24
N ILE A 28 9.57 -10.89 -5.83
CA ILE A 28 9.63 -12.18 -5.13
C ILE A 28 11.03 -12.41 -4.53
N GLU A 29 12.10 -12.17 -5.28
CA GLU A 29 13.48 -12.28 -4.79
C GLU A 29 13.69 -11.41 -3.55
N SER A 30 13.16 -10.18 -3.54
CA SER A 30 13.27 -9.28 -2.39
C SER A 30 12.55 -9.80 -1.12
N VAL A 31 11.54 -10.66 -1.29
CA VAL A 31 10.88 -11.35 -0.17
C VAL A 31 11.67 -12.59 0.25
N LEU A 32 12.26 -13.33 -0.67
CA LEU A 32 13.11 -14.49 -0.37
C LEU A 32 14.39 -14.07 0.38
N ASP A 33 14.89 -12.85 0.13
CA ASP A 33 16.08 -12.28 0.78
C ASP A 33 15.80 -11.65 2.16
N GLN A 34 14.59 -11.82 2.72
CA GLN A 34 14.28 -11.28 4.05
C GLN A 34 15.05 -11.99 5.17
N SER A 35 15.48 -11.21 6.20
CA SER A 35 16.08 -11.77 7.42
C SER A 35 15.10 -12.59 8.27
N TRP A 36 13.79 -12.36 8.11
CA TRP A 36 12.73 -13.13 8.74
C TRP A 36 12.43 -14.37 7.92
N GLU A 37 12.74 -15.56 8.44
CA GLU A 37 12.65 -16.83 7.71
C GLU A 37 11.22 -17.39 7.63
N ASN A 38 10.35 -17.08 8.60
CA ASN A 38 8.99 -17.64 8.63
C ASN A 38 8.03 -16.83 7.77
N ILE A 39 8.24 -16.90 6.45
CA ILE A 39 7.46 -16.21 5.42
C ILE A 39 6.92 -17.19 4.41
N GLU A 40 5.64 -17.06 4.06
CA GLU A 40 5.07 -17.59 2.82
C GLU A 40 4.82 -16.46 1.82
N ILE A 41 4.91 -16.76 0.54
CA ILE A 41 4.65 -15.84 -0.56
C ILE A 41 3.40 -16.32 -1.29
N VAL A 42 2.38 -15.47 -1.38
CA VAL A 42 1.12 -15.78 -2.07
C VAL A 42 0.95 -14.82 -3.24
N VAL A 43 1.23 -15.32 -4.45
CA VAL A 43 1.11 -14.55 -5.69
C VAL A 43 -0.24 -14.84 -6.33
N VAL A 44 -0.94 -13.80 -6.76
CA VAL A 44 -2.14 -13.93 -7.60
C VAL A 44 -1.88 -13.32 -8.95
N ASP A 45 -1.80 -14.20 -9.97
CA ASP A 45 -1.69 -13.84 -11.37
C ASP A 45 -3.09 -13.50 -11.92
N ASP A 46 -3.30 -12.24 -12.25
CA ASP A 46 -4.57 -11.72 -12.74
C ASP A 46 -4.76 -11.93 -14.24
N ALA A 47 -4.61 -13.20 -14.69
CA ALA A 47 -4.77 -13.66 -16.08
C ALA A 47 -3.71 -13.07 -17.02
N SER A 48 -2.42 -13.12 -16.65
CA SER A 48 -1.32 -12.69 -17.52
C SER A 48 -1.21 -13.53 -18.79
N ASP A 49 -0.79 -12.92 -19.89
CA ASP A 49 -0.53 -13.55 -21.18
C ASP A 49 0.93 -13.44 -21.64
N ASP A 50 1.78 -12.88 -20.76
CA ASP A 50 3.25 -12.88 -20.90
C ASP A 50 3.89 -14.15 -20.26
N SER A 51 5.19 -14.12 -19.96
CA SER A 51 5.93 -15.21 -19.30
C SER A 51 5.69 -15.36 -17.79
N THR A 52 4.73 -14.62 -17.20
CA THR A 52 4.41 -14.70 -15.76
C THR A 52 4.01 -16.11 -15.31
N PRO A 53 3.14 -16.85 -16.04
CA PRO A 53 2.77 -18.20 -15.63
C PRO A 53 3.96 -19.17 -15.57
N GLU A 54 4.84 -19.13 -16.57
CA GLU A 54 6.04 -19.97 -16.64
C GLU A 54 7.02 -19.65 -15.50
N LEU A 55 7.21 -18.36 -15.21
CA LEU A 55 8.00 -17.89 -14.08
C LEU A 55 7.48 -18.47 -12.76
N LEU A 56 6.18 -18.34 -12.50
CA LEU A 56 5.56 -18.84 -11.27
C LEU A 56 5.64 -20.36 -11.13
N GLU A 57 5.50 -21.11 -12.23
CA GLU A 57 5.67 -22.56 -12.20
C GLU A 57 7.13 -22.97 -11.91
N ARG A 58 8.12 -22.20 -12.36
CA ARG A 58 9.53 -22.40 -12.04
C ARG A 58 9.80 -22.11 -10.55
N LEU A 59 9.39 -20.93 -10.06
CA LEU A 59 9.65 -20.50 -8.69
C LEU A 59 8.98 -21.41 -7.64
N LYS A 60 7.79 -21.93 -7.90
CA LYS A 60 7.13 -22.92 -7.01
C LYS A 60 7.88 -24.25 -6.90
N LYS A 61 8.63 -24.64 -7.93
CA LYS A 61 9.47 -25.85 -7.86
C LYS A 61 10.74 -25.62 -7.06
N GLU A 62 11.28 -24.42 -7.14
CA GLU A 62 12.52 -24.01 -6.46
C GLU A 62 12.27 -23.67 -4.98
N HIS A 63 11.11 -23.08 -4.65
CA HIS A 63 10.77 -22.57 -3.33
C HIS A 63 9.42 -23.09 -2.82
N LYS A 64 9.46 -23.88 -1.76
CA LYS A 64 8.25 -24.52 -1.18
C LYS A 64 7.30 -23.56 -0.46
N ASN A 65 7.79 -22.39 -0.08
CA ASN A 65 7.02 -21.34 0.58
C ASN A 65 6.31 -20.39 -0.41
N ILE A 66 6.38 -20.65 -1.72
CA ILE A 66 5.67 -19.89 -2.75
C ILE A 66 4.39 -20.63 -3.16
N LYS A 67 3.27 -19.91 -3.10
CA LYS A 67 1.97 -20.32 -3.64
C LYS A 67 1.59 -19.37 -4.77
N SER A 68 1.07 -19.89 -5.89
CA SER A 68 0.48 -19.04 -6.92
C SER A 68 -0.94 -19.47 -7.25
N ILE A 69 -1.80 -18.49 -7.43
CA ILE A 69 -3.19 -18.65 -7.87
C ILE A 69 -3.35 -17.85 -9.17
N ARG A 70 -4.05 -18.38 -10.15
CA ARG A 70 -4.32 -17.68 -11.40
C ARG A 70 -5.80 -17.43 -11.60
N ASN A 71 -6.15 -16.18 -11.86
CA ASN A 71 -7.50 -15.80 -12.26
C ASN A 71 -7.77 -16.27 -13.70
N LYS A 72 -9.01 -16.64 -13.99
CA LYS A 72 -9.41 -17.02 -15.38
C LYS A 72 -9.48 -15.83 -16.31
N ASN A 73 -9.84 -14.66 -15.78
CA ASN A 73 -9.91 -13.38 -16.46
C ASN A 73 -9.37 -12.31 -15.51
N SER A 74 -8.86 -11.20 -16.05
CA SER A 74 -8.40 -10.09 -15.24
C SER A 74 -9.58 -9.48 -14.46
N ARG A 75 -9.38 -9.29 -13.15
CA ARG A 75 -10.36 -8.81 -12.17
C ARG A 75 -9.86 -7.59 -11.39
N GLY A 76 -8.61 -7.21 -11.61
CA GLY A 76 -7.97 -6.08 -10.98
C GLY A 76 -7.28 -6.39 -9.63
N ALA A 77 -6.48 -5.44 -9.19
CA ALA A 77 -5.58 -5.61 -8.06
C ALA A 77 -6.30 -5.85 -6.72
N ALA A 78 -7.45 -5.18 -6.47
CA ALA A 78 -8.21 -5.36 -5.23
C ALA A 78 -8.71 -6.81 -5.07
N VAL A 79 -9.29 -7.37 -6.13
CA VAL A 79 -9.74 -8.77 -6.16
C VAL A 79 -8.57 -9.72 -5.95
N SER A 80 -7.47 -9.49 -6.67
CA SER A 80 -6.28 -10.32 -6.58
C SER A 80 -5.65 -10.28 -5.18
N ARG A 81 -5.61 -9.11 -4.53
CA ARG A 81 -5.18 -8.99 -3.12
C ARG A 81 -6.11 -9.74 -2.17
N ASN A 82 -7.43 -9.64 -2.34
CA ASN A 82 -8.39 -10.38 -1.52
C ASN A 82 -8.24 -11.89 -1.68
N ILE A 83 -8.04 -12.39 -2.91
CA ILE A 83 -7.77 -13.81 -3.17
C ILE A 83 -6.47 -14.23 -2.47
N ALA A 84 -5.41 -13.42 -2.54
CA ALA A 84 -4.16 -13.71 -1.85
C ALA A 84 -4.35 -13.80 -0.34
N ILE A 85 -5.08 -12.85 0.28
CA ILE A 85 -5.38 -12.86 1.72
C ILE A 85 -6.18 -14.10 2.11
N GLN A 86 -7.22 -14.47 1.35
CA GLN A 86 -8.03 -15.66 1.61
C GLN A 86 -7.21 -16.96 1.56
N ASN A 87 -6.20 -17.03 0.70
CA ASN A 87 -5.33 -18.19 0.54
C ASN A 87 -4.05 -18.15 1.38
N SER A 88 -3.84 -17.09 2.13
CA SER A 88 -2.72 -16.95 3.07
C SER A 88 -3.01 -17.69 4.38
N THR A 89 -1.96 -18.15 5.05
CA THR A 89 -2.04 -18.88 6.33
C THR A 89 -1.30 -18.19 7.46
N GLY A 90 -0.61 -17.08 7.17
CA GLY A 90 0.12 -16.29 8.16
C GLY A 90 -0.79 -15.58 9.14
N GLU A 91 -0.29 -15.39 10.34
CA GLU A 91 -0.92 -14.51 11.35
C GLU A 91 -0.92 -13.06 10.88
N PHE A 92 0.17 -12.66 10.23
CA PHE A 92 0.33 -11.34 9.63
C PHE A 92 0.29 -11.41 8.12
N VAL A 93 -0.21 -10.34 7.51
CA VAL A 93 -0.17 -10.11 6.06
C VAL A 93 0.64 -8.85 5.80
N ALA A 94 1.55 -8.93 4.82
CA ALA A 94 2.29 -7.80 4.30
C ALA A 94 2.11 -7.71 2.79
N GLY A 95 1.65 -6.55 2.29
CA GLY A 95 1.48 -6.32 0.85
C GLY A 95 2.79 -5.97 0.17
N LEU A 96 2.95 -6.41 -1.08
CA LEU A 96 4.00 -5.99 -1.99
C LEU A 96 3.41 -5.86 -3.40
N ASP A 97 3.59 -4.71 -4.04
CA ASP A 97 3.25 -4.55 -5.45
C ASP A 97 4.36 -5.19 -6.32
N ASP A 98 3.99 -5.75 -7.45
CA ASP A 98 4.89 -6.54 -8.29
C ASP A 98 6.03 -5.74 -8.94
N ASP A 99 5.97 -4.40 -8.84
CA ASP A 99 6.98 -3.46 -9.31
C ASP A 99 7.83 -2.81 -8.19
N ASP A 100 7.54 -3.15 -6.92
CA ASP A 100 8.25 -2.64 -5.74
C ASP A 100 9.26 -3.65 -5.20
N ILE A 101 10.14 -3.19 -4.30
CA ILE A 101 11.18 -4.04 -3.68
C ILE A 101 11.22 -3.81 -2.17
N TRP A 102 11.23 -4.89 -1.39
CA TRP A 102 11.50 -4.83 0.04
C TRP A 102 13.00 -4.78 0.33
N ARG A 103 13.39 -4.06 1.38
CA ARG A 103 14.73 -4.15 1.94
C ARG A 103 14.85 -5.41 2.81
N PRO A 104 16.04 -6.02 2.93
CA PRO A 104 16.23 -7.33 3.57
C PRO A 104 15.66 -7.49 4.98
N ASN A 105 15.60 -6.43 5.78
CA ASN A 105 15.15 -6.49 7.18
C ASN A 105 13.73 -5.93 7.37
N ARG A 106 12.94 -5.79 6.29
CA ARG A 106 11.65 -5.13 6.37
C ARG A 106 10.69 -5.84 7.32
N VAL A 107 10.51 -7.14 7.14
CA VAL A 107 9.53 -7.91 7.92
C VAL A 107 9.90 -7.91 9.39
N GLU A 108 11.15 -8.14 9.72
CA GLU A 108 11.67 -8.11 11.09
C GLU A 108 11.40 -6.77 11.78
N TYR A 109 11.79 -5.65 11.17
CA TYR A 109 11.55 -4.32 11.74
C TYR A 109 10.07 -3.98 11.87
N LEU A 110 9.22 -4.39 10.92
CA LEU A 110 7.79 -4.12 11.03
C LEU A 110 7.14 -4.95 12.14
N LEU A 111 7.56 -6.20 12.35
CA LEU A 111 7.11 -7.04 13.47
C LEU A 111 7.58 -6.49 14.81
N ASP A 112 8.83 -6.02 14.90
CA ASP A 112 9.38 -5.43 16.13
C ASP A 112 8.62 -4.17 16.56
N GLU A 113 8.14 -3.40 15.59
CA GLU A 113 7.36 -2.18 15.82
C GLU A 113 5.86 -2.44 16.01
N PHE A 114 5.38 -3.68 15.73
CA PHE A 114 3.96 -4.00 15.91
C PHE A 114 3.65 -4.17 17.40
N GLU A 115 2.66 -3.42 17.87
CA GLU A 115 2.16 -3.43 19.25
C GLU A 115 0.64 -3.45 19.26
N ASP A 116 0.05 -3.99 20.32
CA ASP A 116 -1.39 -3.95 20.52
C ASP A 116 -1.89 -2.50 20.58
N GLY A 117 -3.03 -2.24 19.93
CA GLY A 117 -3.59 -0.91 19.80
C GLY A 117 -3.18 -0.16 18.52
N TYR A 118 -2.31 -0.76 17.71
CA TYR A 118 -2.06 -0.31 16.35
C TYR A 118 -2.74 -1.22 15.33
N ALA A 119 -3.41 -0.63 14.34
CA ALA A 119 -4.03 -1.37 13.26
C ALA A 119 -3.02 -2.02 12.32
N ALA A 120 -1.89 -1.36 12.10
CA ALA A 120 -0.86 -1.80 11.17
C ALA A 120 0.47 -1.10 11.46
N VAL A 121 1.54 -1.59 10.85
CA VAL A 121 2.85 -0.92 10.80
C VAL A 121 3.25 -0.71 9.35
N THR A 122 3.71 0.49 9.02
CA THR A 122 4.35 0.85 7.75
C THR A 122 5.79 1.28 7.98
N SER A 123 6.51 1.66 6.93
CA SER A 123 7.86 2.24 7.00
C SER A 123 7.95 3.50 6.15
N ASN A 124 9.07 4.22 6.26
CA ASN A 124 9.41 5.21 5.23
C ASN A 124 9.68 4.49 3.91
N ASP A 125 9.42 5.18 2.80
CA ASP A 125 9.62 4.64 1.47
C ASP A 125 10.73 5.41 0.75
N ARG A 126 11.46 4.70 -0.10
CA ARG A 126 12.34 5.26 -1.11
C ARG A 126 11.61 5.25 -2.43
N MET A 127 11.23 6.42 -2.89
CA MET A 127 10.57 6.63 -4.18
C MET A 127 11.64 6.68 -5.27
N ASP A 128 11.66 5.72 -6.17
CA ASP A 128 12.63 5.60 -7.25
C ASP A 128 12.02 6.07 -8.58
N PHE A 129 12.49 7.20 -9.10
CA PHE A 129 12.09 7.80 -10.36
C PHE A 129 13.05 7.45 -11.52
N GLY A 130 13.90 6.44 -11.35
CA GLY A 130 14.97 6.06 -12.29
C GLY A 130 16.22 6.93 -12.12
N GLU A 131 16.19 8.17 -12.57
CA GLU A 131 17.33 9.10 -12.44
C GLU A 131 17.45 9.77 -11.06
N LYS A 132 16.38 9.76 -10.28
CA LYS A 132 16.26 10.46 -8.99
C LYS A 132 15.56 9.59 -7.96
N GLU A 133 16.08 9.61 -6.75
CA GLU A 133 15.47 8.97 -5.60
C GLU A 133 15.09 10.00 -4.53
N ILE A 134 13.91 9.78 -3.91
CA ILE A 134 13.41 10.63 -2.84
C ILE A 134 12.96 9.74 -1.68
N VAL A 135 13.42 10.04 -0.46
CA VAL A 135 12.91 9.37 0.74
C VAL A 135 11.63 10.07 1.21
N TRP A 136 10.52 9.35 1.16
CA TRP A 136 9.27 9.80 1.78
C TRP A 136 9.27 9.41 3.24
N LYS A 137 9.55 10.40 4.10
CA LYS A 137 9.44 10.26 5.55
C LYS A 137 7.99 10.45 5.99
N LYS A 138 7.44 9.43 6.64
CA LYS A 138 6.07 9.44 7.17
C LYS A 138 6.06 9.90 8.62
N LYS A 139 4.89 10.29 9.14
CA LYS A 139 4.71 10.56 10.57
C LYS A 139 4.95 9.28 11.38
N PRO A 140 5.52 9.37 12.60
CA PRO A 140 5.72 8.18 13.45
C PRO A 140 4.43 7.43 13.76
N VAL A 141 3.32 8.16 13.93
CA VAL A 141 1.98 7.62 14.14
C VAL A 141 1.01 8.35 13.22
N ILE A 142 0.28 7.60 12.41
CA ILE A 142 -0.71 8.08 11.47
C ILE A 142 -2.10 7.70 12.01
N THR A 143 -2.85 8.70 12.44
CA THR A 143 -4.18 8.51 13.02
C THR A 143 -5.27 8.49 11.94
N LEU A 144 -6.47 8.01 12.29
CA LEU A 144 -7.63 8.16 11.43
C LEU A 144 -7.83 9.62 10.99
N GLN A 145 -7.65 10.58 11.90
CA GLN A 145 -7.80 12.01 11.58
C GLN A 145 -6.77 12.50 10.56
N ASP A 146 -5.57 11.95 10.56
CA ASP A 146 -4.56 12.23 9.55
C ASP A 146 -4.96 11.63 8.18
N LEU A 147 -5.44 10.38 8.18
CA LEU A 147 -5.89 9.70 6.96
C LEU A 147 -7.09 10.39 6.32
N LEU A 148 -8.00 10.97 7.08
CA LEU A 148 -9.14 11.70 6.53
C LEU A 148 -8.73 12.96 5.75
N PHE A 149 -7.48 13.44 5.85
CA PHE A 149 -6.95 14.46 4.94
C PHE A 149 -6.45 13.87 3.61
N TYR A 150 -5.61 12.82 3.65
CA TYR A 150 -5.07 12.13 2.46
C TYR A 150 -4.36 10.84 2.88
N ASN A 151 -4.05 9.97 1.92
CA ASN A 151 -3.24 8.77 2.19
C ASN A 151 -1.82 9.17 2.63
N GLN A 152 -1.48 8.92 3.90
CA GLN A 152 -0.17 9.18 4.49
C GLN A 152 0.62 7.88 4.74
N VAL A 153 0.01 6.73 4.47
CA VAL A 153 0.58 5.39 4.69
C VAL A 153 1.32 4.89 3.45
N GLY A 154 0.82 5.22 2.27
CA GLY A 154 1.30 4.63 1.03
C GLY A 154 0.49 3.39 0.64
N ASN A 155 1.12 2.48 -0.10
CA ASN A 155 0.47 1.32 -0.69
C ASN A 155 0.61 0.03 0.15
N GLN A 156 1.51 0.01 1.16
CA GLN A 156 1.86 -1.25 1.84
C GLN A 156 2.02 -1.07 3.35
N VAL A 157 1.53 -2.07 4.07
CA VAL A 157 1.66 -2.22 5.52
C VAL A 157 1.89 -3.69 5.89
N LEU A 158 2.34 -3.92 7.13
CA LEU A 158 2.18 -5.20 7.82
C LEU A 158 1.04 -5.05 8.83
N THR A 159 0.08 -5.98 8.81
CA THR A 159 -1.06 -5.99 9.72
C THR A 159 -1.50 -7.42 10.03
N LYS A 160 -2.26 -7.62 11.10
CA LYS A 160 -2.87 -8.93 11.39
C LYS A 160 -3.88 -9.28 10.30
N LYS A 161 -3.84 -10.53 9.82
CA LYS A 161 -4.81 -11.04 8.83
C LYS A 161 -6.24 -10.86 9.32
N GLU A 162 -6.50 -11.20 10.59
CA GLU A 162 -7.82 -11.05 11.21
C GLU A 162 -8.38 -9.63 11.14
N TYR A 163 -7.52 -8.58 11.16
CA TYR A 163 -7.96 -7.19 11.07
C TYR A 163 -8.45 -6.85 9.66
N ILE A 164 -7.74 -7.33 8.62
CA ILE A 164 -8.19 -7.16 7.24
C ILE A 164 -9.52 -7.88 7.01
N GLU A 165 -9.64 -9.11 7.50
CA GLU A 165 -10.87 -9.91 7.38
C GLU A 165 -12.05 -9.26 8.10
N ALA A 166 -11.82 -8.73 9.31
CA ALA A 166 -12.86 -8.06 10.11
C ALA A 166 -13.44 -6.81 9.43
N VAL A 167 -12.62 -6.06 8.68
CA VAL A 167 -13.09 -4.89 7.92
C VAL A 167 -13.58 -5.24 6.51
N GLY A 168 -13.58 -6.53 6.12
CA GLY A 168 -14.09 -7.02 4.84
C GLY A 168 -13.11 -6.94 3.66
N GLY A 169 -11.80 -6.84 3.92
CA GLY A 169 -10.78 -6.85 2.86
C GLY A 169 -10.70 -5.55 2.06
N PHE A 170 -10.08 -5.62 0.88
CA PHE A 170 -10.07 -4.53 -0.10
C PHE A 170 -11.44 -4.37 -0.74
N ASP A 171 -11.90 -3.13 -0.94
CA ASP A 171 -13.17 -2.85 -1.62
C ASP A 171 -12.99 -3.02 -3.13
N GLU A 172 -13.57 -4.11 -3.67
CA GLU A 172 -13.46 -4.48 -5.09
C GLU A 172 -14.24 -3.56 -6.02
N SER A 173 -15.12 -2.72 -5.48
CA SER A 173 -15.90 -1.75 -6.26
C SER A 173 -15.12 -0.47 -6.58
N LEU A 174 -13.98 -0.24 -5.90
CA LEU A 174 -13.17 0.95 -6.11
C LEU A 174 -12.20 0.74 -7.29
N PRO A 175 -12.22 1.59 -8.32
CA PRO A 175 -11.30 1.46 -9.45
C PRO A 175 -9.86 1.84 -9.09
N SER A 176 -9.67 2.64 -8.03
CA SER A 176 -8.38 2.98 -7.43
C SER A 176 -8.54 3.38 -5.97
N ALA A 177 -7.46 3.76 -5.27
CA ALA A 177 -7.46 4.15 -3.85
C ALA A 177 -8.00 3.06 -2.89
N GLN A 178 -7.94 1.78 -3.29
CA GLN A 178 -8.42 0.65 -2.49
C GLN A 178 -7.57 0.47 -1.22
N ASP A 179 -6.27 0.74 -1.29
CA ASP A 179 -5.33 0.78 -0.18
C ASP A 179 -5.72 1.89 0.82
N TYR A 180 -5.95 3.09 0.33
CA TYR A 180 -6.36 4.23 1.13
C TYR A 180 -7.69 3.98 1.87
N ASP A 181 -8.69 3.43 1.18
CA ASP A 181 -9.96 3.01 1.79
C ASP A 181 -9.74 1.99 2.91
N LEU A 182 -8.91 0.98 2.65
CA LEU A 182 -8.59 -0.06 3.64
C LEU A 182 -7.90 0.53 4.87
N TRP A 183 -6.93 1.45 4.69
CA TRP A 183 -6.23 2.09 5.81
C TRP A 183 -7.17 2.93 6.68
N ILE A 184 -8.15 3.62 6.07
CA ILE A 184 -9.18 4.37 6.83
C ILE A 184 -10.02 3.41 7.67
N ARG A 185 -10.46 2.26 7.12
CA ARG A 185 -11.27 1.27 7.85
C ARG A 185 -10.47 0.61 8.97
N LEU A 186 -9.25 0.19 8.70
CA LEU A 186 -8.36 -0.38 9.71
C LEU A 186 -8.08 0.61 10.85
N ALA A 187 -7.73 1.87 10.50
CA ALA A 187 -7.46 2.90 11.51
C ALA A 187 -8.71 3.28 12.32
N HIS A 188 -9.90 3.14 11.76
CA HIS A 188 -11.16 3.37 12.46
C HIS A 188 -11.46 2.30 13.50
N ASP A 189 -11.23 1.02 13.16
CA ASP A 189 -11.70 -0.11 13.98
C ASP A 189 -10.62 -0.63 14.95
N PHE A 190 -9.33 -0.54 14.58
CA PHE A 190 -8.23 -1.15 15.34
C PHE A 190 -7.18 -0.14 15.86
N GLY A 191 -7.32 1.16 15.58
CA GLY A 191 -6.40 2.17 16.05
C GLY A 191 -5.43 2.71 14.99
N PRO A 192 -4.49 3.59 15.36
CA PRO A 192 -3.61 4.25 14.40
C PRO A 192 -2.64 3.27 13.73
N ILE A 193 -1.99 3.75 12.66
CA ILE A 193 -0.93 3.02 11.95
C ILE A 193 0.42 3.57 12.41
N LYS A 194 1.31 2.70 12.88
CA LYS A 194 2.65 3.06 13.31
C LYS A 194 3.62 3.07 12.12
N THR A 195 4.61 3.95 12.13
CA THR A 195 5.66 3.99 11.13
C THR A 195 6.99 3.56 11.75
N ALA A 196 7.55 2.45 11.30
CA ALA A 196 8.93 2.07 11.62
C ALA A 196 9.90 3.18 11.15
N PRO A 197 10.88 3.59 11.96
CA PRO A 197 11.73 4.76 11.67
C PRO A 197 12.77 4.51 10.57
N HIS A 198 12.64 3.41 9.84
CA HIS A 198 13.56 2.96 8.79
C HIS A 198 12.94 3.11 7.40
N THR A 199 13.79 3.19 6.36
CA THR A 199 13.37 3.14 4.95
C THR A 199 13.50 1.70 4.47
N LEU A 200 12.37 0.98 4.42
CA LEU A 200 12.35 -0.49 4.26
C LEU A 200 11.75 -0.96 2.94
N GLN A 201 11.38 -0.04 2.07
CA GLN A 201 10.76 -0.32 0.78
C GLN A 201 11.28 0.65 -0.27
N VAL A 202 11.47 0.14 -1.49
CA VAL A 202 11.70 0.94 -2.69
C VAL A 202 10.44 0.87 -3.52
N VAL A 203 9.82 2.02 -3.74
CA VAL A 203 8.61 2.17 -4.56
C VAL A 203 9.03 2.65 -5.94
N ASN A 204 8.71 1.87 -6.96
CA ASN A 204 8.98 2.21 -8.34
C ASN A 204 8.06 3.34 -8.80
N MET A 205 8.65 4.47 -9.19
CA MET A 205 7.96 5.67 -9.69
C MET A 205 8.47 6.09 -11.08
N SER A 206 9.15 5.18 -11.79
CA SER A 206 9.70 5.48 -13.11
C SER A 206 8.59 5.76 -14.14
N ASP A 207 8.88 6.65 -15.11
CA ASP A 207 7.93 7.02 -16.17
C ASP A 207 7.64 5.86 -17.13
N ASP A 208 8.57 4.90 -17.26
CA ASP A 208 8.41 3.67 -18.06
C ASP A 208 7.44 2.66 -17.42
N ARG A 209 6.96 2.96 -16.24
CA ARG A 209 5.98 2.15 -15.53
C ARG A 209 4.63 2.23 -16.22
N GLU A 210 4.18 1.15 -16.86
CA GLU A 210 2.78 1.00 -17.24
C GLU A 210 1.93 0.98 -15.97
N SER A 211 1.38 2.13 -15.59
CA SER A 211 0.48 2.21 -14.45
C SER A 211 -0.82 1.45 -14.79
N ILE A 212 -1.17 0.47 -13.97
CA ILE A 212 -2.47 -0.22 -14.07
C ILE A 212 -3.63 0.77 -13.83
N THR A 213 -3.36 1.85 -13.10
CA THR A 213 -4.34 2.89 -12.80
C THR A 213 -4.28 3.99 -13.85
N THR A 214 -5.29 4.05 -14.74
CA THR A 214 -5.45 5.19 -15.66
C THR A 214 -5.79 6.47 -14.90
N SER A 215 -5.60 7.65 -15.54
CA SER A 215 -5.96 8.94 -14.94
C SER A 215 -7.44 8.99 -14.55
N ASP A 216 -8.32 8.46 -15.39
CA ASP A 216 -9.77 8.45 -15.14
C ASP A 216 -10.13 7.55 -13.96
N ASN A 217 -9.59 6.34 -13.90
CA ASN A 217 -9.75 5.44 -12.75
C ASN A 217 -9.22 6.07 -11.45
N GLN A 218 -8.14 6.85 -11.52
CA GLN A 218 -7.59 7.53 -10.35
C GLN A 218 -8.57 8.57 -9.81
N ILE A 219 -9.17 9.38 -10.67
CA ILE A 219 -10.18 10.39 -10.29
C ILE A 219 -11.42 9.72 -9.69
N GLU A 220 -11.96 8.71 -10.39
CA GLU A 220 -13.15 7.98 -9.94
C GLU A 220 -12.92 7.30 -8.57
N GLY A 221 -11.77 6.66 -8.38
CA GLY A 221 -11.44 6.01 -7.12
C GLY A 221 -11.30 6.99 -5.97
N TYR A 222 -10.66 8.14 -6.18
CA TYR A 222 -10.58 9.20 -5.18
C TYR A 222 -11.96 9.74 -4.79
N LEU A 223 -12.83 10.01 -5.78
CA LEU A 223 -14.20 10.45 -5.55
C LEU A 223 -15.03 9.42 -4.79
N ALA A 224 -14.94 8.15 -5.17
CA ALA A 224 -15.66 7.06 -4.51
C ALA A 224 -15.18 6.90 -3.06
N CYS A 225 -13.87 6.90 -2.81
CA CYS A 225 -13.30 6.85 -1.47
C CYS A 225 -13.73 8.06 -0.61
N PHE A 226 -13.70 9.29 -1.16
CA PHE A 226 -14.20 10.48 -0.49
C PHE A 226 -15.69 10.33 -0.13
N ASN A 227 -16.54 9.94 -1.08
CA ASN A 227 -17.98 9.77 -0.84
C ASN A 227 -18.27 8.73 0.24
N LYS A 228 -17.52 7.64 0.27
CA LYS A 228 -17.64 6.58 1.27
C LYS A 228 -17.31 7.07 2.69
N HIS A 229 -16.31 7.92 2.83
CA HIS A 229 -15.79 8.33 4.15
C HIS A 229 -16.13 9.76 4.57
N GLN A 230 -16.78 10.57 3.73
CA GLN A 230 -17.06 11.98 4.03
C GLN A 230 -17.88 12.22 5.29
N SER A 231 -18.70 11.25 5.72
CA SER A 231 -19.46 11.35 6.98
C SER A 231 -18.57 11.36 8.23
N LYS A 232 -17.35 10.81 8.14
CA LYS A 232 -16.35 10.82 9.21
C LYS A 232 -15.49 12.09 9.22
N MET A 233 -15.59 12.93 8.17
CA MET A 233 -14.73 14.09 7.97
C MET A 233 -15.32 15.36 8.59
N ASN A 234 -14.46 16.15 9.22
CA ASN A 234 -14.80 17.51 9.62
C ASN A 234 -14.74 18.49 8.42
N ALA A 235 -15.15 19.74 8.64
CA ALA A 235 -15.21 20.75 7.58
C ALA A 235 -13.83 21.06 6.92
N ALA A 236 -12.73 21.03 7.69
CA ALA A 236 -11.40 21.28 7.16
C ALA A 236 -10.92 20.10 6.29
N GLN A 237 -11.18 18.86 6.72
CA GLN A 237 -10.87 17.66 5.94
C GLN A 237 -11.65 17.62 4.63
N LYS A 238 -12.96 17.89 4.66
CA LYS A 238 -13.79 17.98 3.44
C LYS A 238 -13.27 19.03 2.46
N LYS A 239 -12.92 20.23 2.95
CA LYS A 239 -12.37 21.30 2.09
C LYS A 239 -11.05 20.86 1.45
N TYR A 240 -10.16 20.23 2.22
CA TYR A 240 -8.89 19.78 1.70
C TYR A 240 -9.05 18.62 0.71
N GLN A 241 -9.97 17.67 0.97
CA GLN A 241 -10.28 16.61 0.02
C GLN A 241 -10.83 17.16 -1.32
N HIS A 242 -11.76 18.12 -1.28
CA HIS A 242 -12.23 18.77 -2.51
C HIS A 242 -11.11 19.49 -3.26
N TYR A 243 -10.22 20.19 -2.55
CA TYR A 243 -9.04 20.79 -3.16
C TYR A 243 -8.16 19.72 -3.85
N ARG A 244 -7.93 18.58 -3.19
CA ARG A 244 -7.15 17.47 -3.76
C ARG A 244 -7.82 16.85 -4.99
N ILE A 245 -9.13 16.65 -4.95
CA ILE A 245 -9.91 16.12 -6.08
C ILE A 245 -9.77 17.04 -7.31
N LYS A 246 -9.93 18.35 -7.15
CA LYS A 246 -9.73 19.31 -8.25
C LYS A 246 -8.35 19.19 -8.89
N LEU A 247 -7.31 19.08 -8.06
CA LEU A 247 -5.95 18.88 -8.57
C LEU A 247 -5.79 17.57 -9.35
N THR A 248 -6.39 16.47 -8.87
CA THR A 248 -6.38 15.19 -9.59
C THR A 248 -7.14 15.28 -10.92
N GLN A 249 -8.17 16.12 -10.99
CA GLN A 249 -8.90 16.42 -12.22
C GLN A 249 -8.15 17.35 -13.19
N GLY A 250 -6.94 17.78 -12.83
CA GLY A 250 -6.13 18.69 -13.65
C GLY A 250 -6.60 20.15 -13.61
N GLU A 251 -7.46 20.51 -12.65
CA GLU A 251 -7.90 21.90 -12.51
C GLU A 251 -6.76 22.79 -12.00
N ASP A 252 -6.59 23.98 -12.60
CA ASP A 252 -5.67 24.99 -12.05
C ASP A 252 -6.29 25.66 -10.84
N VAL A 253 -5.90 25.19 -9.65
CA VAL A 253 -6.35 25.79 -8.39
C VAL A 253 -5.47 26.96 -8.01
N GLY A 254 -6.04 28.17 -8.04
CA GLY A 254 -5.34 29.41 -7.69
C GLY A 254 -4.83 29.47 -6.23
N TRP A 255 -3.84 30.32 -5.98
CA TRP A 255 -3.23 30.49 -4.63
C TRP A 255 -4.28 30.82 -3.55
N LEU A 256 -5.26 31.68 -3.87
CA LEU A 256 -6.29 32.09 -2.90
C LEU A 256 -7.17 30.89 -2.47
N GLU A 257 -7.54 30.03 -3.41
CA GLU A 257 -8.31 28.83 -3.10
C GLU A 257 -7.46 27.83 -2.29
N MET A 258 -6.19 27.65 -2.64
CA MET A 258 -5.26 26.85 -1.86
C MET A 258 -5.18 27.31 -0.41
N PHE A 259 -4.96 28.62 -0.16
CA PHE A 259 -4.89 29.15 1.21
C PHE A 259 -6.21 29.04 2.00
N ARG A 260 -7.36 28.98 1.32
CA ARG A 260 -8.67 28.78 1.95
C ARG A 260 -8.99 27.33 2.24
N SER A 261 -8.42 26.41 1.50
CA SER A 261 -8.78 24.98 1.52
C SER A 261 -7.76 24.11 2.23
N VAL A 262 -6.51 24.54 2.27
CA VAL A 262 -5.40 23.78 2.85
C VAL A 262 -5.20 24.18 4.32
N PRO A 263 -5.27 23.22 5.27
CA PRO A 263 -4.98 23.52 6.68
C PRO A 263 -3.52 23.96 6.85
N SER A 264 -3.25 24.80 7.86
CA SER A 264 -1.93 25.40 8.12
C SER A 264 -0.80 24.37 8.18
N GLN A 265 -1.06 23.21 8.77
CA GLN A 265 -0.11 22.11 8.91
C GLN A 265 0.30 21.46 7.58
N LEU A 266 -0.50 21.63 6.52
CA LEU A 266 -0.25 21.08 5.19
C LEU A 266 0.17 22.14 4.16
N LEU A 267 0.10 23.42 4.53
CA LEU A 267 0.38 24.55 3.64
C LEU A 267 1.79 24.47 3.03
N PHE A 268 2.80 24.19 3.84
CA PHE A 268 4.17 24.12 3.34
C PHE A 268 4.31 23.07 2.25
N LYS A 269 3.75 21.87 2.46
CA LYS A 269 3.73 20.78 1.48
C LYS A 269 3.07 21.21 0.16
N GLU A 270 1.91 21.85 0.25
CA GLU A 270 1.14 22.24 -0.96
C GLU A 270 1.77 23.44 -1.68
N ILE A 271 2.39 24.38 -0.96
CA ILE A 271 3.19 25.46 -1.55
C ILE A 271 4.36 24.86 -2.35
N THR A 272 5.14 23.98 -1.71
CA THR A 272 6.27 23.32 -2.38
C THR A 272 5.81 22.57 -3.63
N ARG A 273 4.72 21.79 -3.53
CA ARG A 273 4.16 21.10 -4.68
C ARG A 273 3.78 22.07 -5.81
N LYS A 274 3.12 23.20 -5.51
CA LYS A 274 2.67 24.17 -6.52
C LYS A 274 3.81 24.97 -7.16
N LEU A 275 4.96 25.08 -6.51
CA LEU A 275 6.14 25.79 -7.04
C LEU A 275 7.05 24.90 -7.90
N PHE A 276 7.03 23.58 -7.70
CA PHE A 276 8.00 22.66 -8.30
C PHE A 276 7.36 21.56 -9.16
N LEU A 277 6.06 21.53 -9.27
CA LEU A 277 5.25 20.75 -10.22
C LEU A 277 4.39 21.66 -11.08
#